data_73901c08951ff85686d3e38b8db1ea1e
#
_entry.id   73901c08951ff85686d3e38b8db1ea1e
#
_cell.length_a   1.000
_cell.length_b   1.000
_cell.length_c   1.000
_cell.angle_alpha   90.00
_cell.angle_beta   90.00
_cell.angle_gamma   90.00
#
_symmetry.space_group_name_H-M   'P 1'
#
loop_
_entity.id
_entity.type
_entity.pdbx_description
1 polymer ?
#
loop_
_entity_poly.entity_id
_entity_poly.type
_entity_poly.pdbx_seq_one_letter_code
_entity_poly.pdbx_strand_id
1 'polypeptide(L)'
;MTPEQILDIAPKVLTQTQRESYFNEGYLLLERVIDDHWLTRLRAATDELVERSRAITVSDVIFDLEPNHSAHKPRLRRVSNPVEHHAAYWDYCLHSVMPDIVSDLVGPNLKFHHSKLNFKWANGGEEVKWHYDISFWPHTNYSPLTIGTYLYDCGMEQGPLGVLPKSHLIDPMLSQYDADGHWTGCLSAADCARLDLAKAVFLPGPAGSLTIHNCRTLHYSARNDSDLGRPLLLNTLTSADAMPYTVNPIKPKHDQFMVRGERARFAHHDPRPCLIPPDWSKGYSSIFALQQEEEVQAVAR
;
A
#
# COMPACT_ATOMS: atom_id res chain seq x y z
N MET A 1 -16.45 2.27 12.94
CA MET A 1 -17.07 0.98 13.33
C MET A 1 -16.01 0.08 13.92
N THR A 2 -16.36 -0.77 14.90
CA THR A 2 -15.45 -1.81 15.42
C THR A 2 -15.45 -3.06 14.53
N PRO A 3 -14.45 -3.95 14.64
CA PRO A 3 -14.45 -5.23 13.92
C PRO A 3 -15.73 -6.06 14.14
N GLU A 4 -16.23 -6.12 15.37
CA GLU A 4 -17.45 -6.86 15.72
C GLU A 4 -18.67 -6.29 14.97
N GLN A 5 -18.81 -4.95 14.99
CA GLN A 5 -19.90 -4.27 14.26
C GLN A 5 -19.83 -4.52 12.75
N ILE A 6 -18.60 -4.60 12.17
CA ILE A 6 -18.42 -4.91 10.77
C ILE A 6 -18.81 -6.35 10.49
N LEU A 7 -18.37 -7.29 11.33
CA LEU A 7 -18.65 -8.73 11.18
C LEU A 7 -20.15 -9.06 11.30
N ASP A 8 -20.93 -8.26 12.01
CA ASP A 8 -22.39 -8.39 12.11
C ASP A 8 -23.14 -7.97 10.82
N ILE A 9 -22.51 -7.20 9.93
CA ILE A 9 -23.09 -6.82 8.65
C ILE A 9 -22.94 -7.96 7.65
N ALA A 10 -24.01 -8.29 6.92
CA ALA A 10 -23.93 -9.31 5.87
C ALA A 10 -22.86 -8.95 4.82
N PRO A 11 -21.93 -9.86 4.51
CA PRO A 11 -20.88 -9.59 3.53
C PRO A 11 -21.43 -9.52 2.11
N LYS A 12 -20.74 -8.79 1.24
CA LYS A 12 -21.08 -8.68 -0.19
C LYS A 12 -20.32 -9.70 -1.03
N VAL A 13 -19.07 -9.95 -0.71
CA VAL A 13 -18.13 -10.75 -1.51
C VAL A 13 -17.37 -11.76 -0.66
N LEU A 14 -16.81 -11.32 0.46
CA LEU A 14 -15.97 -12.17 1.32
C LEU A 14 -16.82 -13.14 2.13
N THR A 15 -16.29 -14.34 2.37
CA THR A 15 -16.88 -15.24 3.37
C THR A 15 -16.66 -14.70 4.79
N GLN A 16 -17.49 -15.10 5.72
CA GLN A 16 -17.32 -14.74 7.13
C GLN A 16 -15.94 -15.16 7.66
N THR A 17 -15.47 -16.36 7.31
CA THR A 17 -14.14 -16.85 7.70
C THR A 17 -13.00 -15.98 7.16
N GLN A 18 -13.11 -15.48 5.92
CA GLN A 18 -12.09 -14.54 5.37
C GLN A 18 -12.07 -13.22 6.14
N ARG A 19 -13.24 -12.69 6.49
CA ARG A 19 -13.35 -11.45 7.28
C ARG A 19 -12.75 -11.61 8.67
N GLU A 20 -13.10 -12.69 9.36
CA GLU A 20 -12.53 -13.05 10.68
C GLU A 20 -11.01 -13.24 10.60
N SER A 21 -10.53 -13.91 9.54
CA SER A 21 -9.09 -14.07 9.29
C SER A 21 -8.38 -12.72 9.12
N TYR A 22 -8.98 -11.78 8.38
CA TYR A 22 -8.41 -10.44 8.23
C TYR A 22 -8.27 -9.71 9.57
N PHE A 23 -9.30 -9.74 10.40
CA PHE A 23 -9.24 -9.07 11.71
C PHE A 23 -8.29 -9.78 12.68
N ASN A 24 -8.13 -11.09 12.57
CA ASN A 24 -7.22 -11.86 13.42
C ASN A 24 -5.76 -11.77 12.97
N GLU A 25 -5.50 -11.81 11.67
CA GLU A 25 -4.14 -11.91 11.12
C GLU A 25 -3.61 -10.57 10.55
N GLY A 26 -4.50 -9.64 10.21
CA GLY A 26 -4.15 -8.31 9.67
C GLY A 26 -4.00 -8.27 8.15
N TYR A 27 -4.25 -9.37 7.44
CA TYR A 27 -4.09 -9.45 5.99
C TYR A 27 -4.98 -10.53 5.35
N LEU A 28 -5.12 -10.45 4.01
CA LEU A 28 -5.69 -11.50 3.15
C LEU A 28 -4.92 -11.61 1.84
N LEU A 29 -4.93 -12.81 1.27
CA LEU A 29 -4.65 -13.07 -0.14
C LEU A 29 -5.90 -13.69 -0.77
N LEU A 30 -6.37 -13.09 -1.86
CA LEU A 30 -7.52 -13.57 -2.63
C LEU A 30 -7.06 -13.83 -4.06
N GLU A 31 -7.00 -15.08 -4.47
CA GLU A 31 -6.48 -15.43 -5.80
C GLU A 31 -7.54 -15.26 -6.89
N ARG A 32 -7.14 -14.71 -8.06
CA ARG A 32 -7.92 -14.62 -9.30
C ARG A 32 -9.30 -13.96 -9.14
N VAL A 33 -9.39 -12.94 -8.31
CA VAL A 33 -10.66 -12.24 -8.05
C VAL A 33 -10.97 -11.19 -9.14
N ILE A 34 -9.93 -10.63 -9.73
CA ILE A 34 -10.04 -9.62 -10.78
C ILE A 34 -10.02 -10.32 -12.14
N ASP A 35 -11.03 -10.06 -12.93
CA ASP A 35 -11.24 -10.69 -14.24
C ASP A 35 -10.32 -10.13 -15.35
N ASP A 36 -10.29 -10.83 -16.48
CA ASP A 36 -9.46 -10.48 -17.64
C ASP A 36 -9.87 -9.15 -18.27
N HIS A 37 -11.13 -8.72 -18.14
CA HIS A 37 -11.58 -7.42 -18.63
C HIS A 37 -10.82 -6.28 -17.92
N TRP A 38 -10.78 -6.31 -16.59
CA TRP A 38 -10.04 -5.33 -15.81
C TRP A 38 -8.54 -5.45 -16.02
N LEU A 39 -8.00 -6.67 -16.01
CA LEU A 39 -6.57 -6.90 -16.21
C LEU A 39 -6.09 -6.34 -17.56
N THR A 40 -6.82 -6.55 -18.63
CA THR A 40 -6.49 -6.02 -19.96
C THR A 40 -6.44 -4.49 -19.96
N ARG A 41 -7.45 -3.84 -19.36
CA ARG A 41 -7.51 -2.38 -19.27
C ARG A 41 -6.38 -1.79 -18.41
N LEU A 42 -6.09 -2.42 -17.26
CA LEU A 42 -5.05 -1.95 -16.34
C LEU A 42 -3.65 -2.15 -16.93
N ARG A 43 -3.42 -3.26 -17.65
CA ARG A 43 -2.14 -3.52 -18.36
C ARG A 43 -1.91 -2.47 -19.45
N ALA A 44 -2.88 -2.21 -20.30
CA ALA A 44 -2.78 -1.18 -21.34
C ALA A 44 -2.48 0.21 -20.73
N ALA A 45 -3.20 0.59 -19.67
CA ALA A 45 -2.95 1.84 -18.96
C ALA A 45 -1.54 1.88 -18.33
N THR A 46 -1.04 0.75 -17.82
CA THR A 46 0.31 0.64 -17.26
C THR A 46 1.36 0.84 -18.35
N ASP A 47 1.19 0.20 -19.50
CA ASP A 47 2.10 0.34 -20.65
C ASP A 47 2.16 1.78 -21.16
N GLU A 48 1.01 2.48 -21.23
CA GLU A 48 0.95 3.90 -21.59
C GLU A 48 1.72 4.79 -20.58
N LEU A 49 1.60 4.53 -19.27
CA LEU A 49 2.36 5.29 -18.26
C LEU A 49 3.86 5.00 -18.34
N VAL A 50 4.25 3.75 -18.58
CA VAL A 50 5.65 3.38 -18.81
C VAL A 50 6.19 4.07 -20.06
N GLU A 51 5.41 4.12 -21.15
CA GLU A 51 5.82 4.80 -22.39
C GLU A 51 5.98 6.32 -22.15
N ARG A 52 5.06 6.96 -21.44
CA ARG A 52 5.17 8.38 -21.06
C ARG A 52 6.41 8.67 -20.24
N SER A 53 6.86 7.76 -19.40
CA SER A 53 8.04 7.96 -18.56
C SER A 53 9.35 8.04 -19.35
N ARG A 54 9.40 7.59 -20.62
CA ARG A 54 10.59 7.70 -21.47
C ARG A 54 11.09 9.12 -21.68
N ALA A 55 10.18 10.09 -21.59
CA ALA A 55 10.51 11.51 -21.70
C ALA A 55 11.01 12.14 -20.38
N ILE A 56 10.96 11.39 -19.28
CA ILE A 56 11.32 11.88 -17.95
C ILE A 56 12.75 11.49 -17.62
N THR A 57 13.57 12.45 -17.23
CA THR A 57 15.00 12.22 -16.92
C THR A 57 15.35 12.35 -15.44
N VAL A 58 14.43 12.92 -14.64
CA VAL A 58 14.57 13.11 -13.20
C VAL A 58 13.22 12.79 -12.55
N SER A 59 13.23 12.10 -11.42
CA SER A 59 12.00 11.83 -10.66
C SER A 59 11.21 13.10 -10.38
N ASP A 60 9.90 13.02 -10.54
CA ASP A 60 8.95 14.12 -10.29
C ASP A 60 7.82 13.67 -9.34
N VAL A 61 6.78 14.46 -9.19
CA VAL A 61 5.64 14.15 -8.32
C VAL A 61 4.78 12.97 -8.82
N ILE A 62 4.93 12.57 -10.09
CA ILE A 62 4.20 11.49 -10.74
C ILE A 62 5.07 10.24 -10.84
N PHE A 63 6.27 10.40 -11.40
CA PHE A 63 7.18 9.31 -11.74
C PHE A 63 8.39 9.30 -10.81
N ASP A 64 8.52 8.25 -10.02
CA ASP A 64 9.73 7.94 -9.26
C ASP A 64 10.55 6.93 -10.08
N LEU A 65 11.77 7.34 -10.48
CA LEU A 65 12.61 6.62 -11.43
C LEU A 65 13.69 5.80 -10.70
N GLU A 66 13.98 4.60 -11.20
CA GLU A 66 15.18 3.88 -10.78
C GLU A 66 16.45 4.57 -11.34
N PRO A 67 17.62 4.43 -10.68
CA PRO A 67 18.87 5.05 -11.13
C PRO A 67 19.27 4.71 -12.57
N ASN A 68 18.87 3.54 -13.07
CA ASN A 68 19.17 3.04 -14.42
C ASN A 68 18.05 3.35 -15.44
N HIS A 69 17.16 4.25 -15.12
CA HIS A 69 16.10 4.68 -16.04
C HIS A 69 16.68 5.41 -17.26
N SER A 70 16.12 5.14 -18.43
CA SER A 70 16.44 5.88 -19.67
C SER A 70 15.27 5.82 -20.65
N ALA A 71 15.28 6.70 -21.66
CA ALA A 71 14.30 6.69 -22.73
C ALA A 71 14.23 5.36 -23.48
N HIS A 72 15.37 4.66 -23.63
CA HIS A 72 15.44 3.35 -24.31
C HIS A 72 15.03 2.19 -23.39
N LYS A 73 15.30 2.32 -22.09
CA LYS A 73 15.00 1.31 -21.07
C LYS A 73 14.30 1.98 -19.88
N PRO A 74 12.96 2.19 -19.96
CA PRO A 74 12.24 2.82 -18.87
C PRO A 74 12.26 1.90 -17.64
N ARG A 75 12.58 2.48 -16.48
CA ARG A 75 12.59 1.79 -15.19
C ARG A 75 12.03 2.73 -14.13
N LEU A 76 10.81 2.44 -13.73
CA LEU A 76 10.10 3.17 -12.70
C LEU A 76 10.18 2.41 -11.38
N ARG A 77 10.35 3.11 -10.27
CA ARG A 77 10.05 2.59 -8.94
C ARG A 77 8.56 2.66 -8.68
N ARG A 78 7.96 3.80 -9.05
CA ARG A 78 6.56 4.11 -8.77
C ARG A 78 5.96 5.10 -9.76
N VAL A 79 4.65 4.94 -9.99
CA VAL A 79 3.78 6.04 -10.41
C VAL A 79 2.87 6.39 -9.23
N SER A 80 2.92 7.65 -8.80
CA SER A 80 2.07 8.17 -7.73
C SER A 80 0.69 8.51 -8.29
N ASN A 81 -0.36 8.12 -7.57
CA ASN A 81 -1.77 8.35 -7.94
C ASN A 81 -2.11 8.05 -9.41
N PRO A 82 -1.86 6.80 -9.91
CA PRO A 82 -2.20 6.44 -11.28
C PRO A 82 -3.68 6.72 -11.63
N VAL A 83 -4.57 6.74 -10.65
CA VAL A 83 -5.99 7.14 -10.82
C VAL A 83 -6.19 8.55 -11.41
N GLU A 84 -5.20 9.42 -11.33
CA GLU A 84 -5.23 10.77 -11.90
C GLU A 84 -4.62 10.86 -13.29
N HIS A 85 -3.91 9.81 -13.71
CA HIS A 85 -3.09 9.84 -14.90
C HIS A 85 -3.63 8.98 -16.04
N HIS A 86 -4.55 8.05 -15.70
CA HIS A 86 -5.30 7.27 -16.67
C HIS A 86 -6.66 6.82 -16.09
N ALA A 87 -7.75 7.01 -16.84
CA ALA A 87 -9.12 6.77 -16.39
C ALA A 87 -9.38 5.30 -15.96
N ALA A 88 -8.70 4.33 -16.58
CA ALA A 88 -8.89 2.91 -16.24
C ALA A 88 -8.64 2.61 -14.75
N TYR A 89 -7.71 3.31 -14.09
CA TYR A 89 -7.44 3.08 -12.67
C TYR A 89 -8.54 3.63 -11.77
N TRP A 90 -9.11 4.78 -12.13
CA TRP A 90 -10.23 5.34 -11.37
C TRP A 90 -11.51 4.54 -11.60
N ASP A 91 -11.79 4.15 -12.84
CA ASP A 91 -12.90 3.24 -13.16
C ASP A 91 -12.78 1.93 -12.38
N TYR A 92 -11.58 1.35 -12.33
CA TYR A 92 -11.30 0.13 -11.57
C TYR A 92 -11.60 0.34 -10.07
N CYS A 93 -11.14 1.45 -9.51
CA CYS A 93 -11.38 1.78 -8.10
C CYS A 93 -12.87 1.91 -7.78
N LEU A 94 -13.70 2.39 -8.71
CA LEU A 94 -15.12 2.62 -8.49
C LEU A 94 -16.02 1.43 -8.86
N HIS A 95 -15.68 0.71 -9.94
CA HIS A 95 -16.62 -0.18 -10.61
C HIS A 95 -16.23 -1.66 -10.63
N SER A 96 -15.01 -2.00 -10.16
CA SER A 96 -14.64 -3.41 -9.97
C SER A 96 -15.27 -3.99 -8.70
N VAL A 97 -15.01 -5.26 -8.45
CA VAL A 97 -15.40 -5.94 -7.20
C VAL A 97 -14.60 -5.45 -5.98
N MET A 98 -13.45 -4.78 -6.21
CA MET A 98 -12.51 -4.38 -5.17
C MET A 98 -13.16 -3.53 -4.06
N PRO A 99 -13.91 -2.44 -4.34
CA PRO A 99 -14.52 -1.65 -3.26
C PRO A 99 -15.59 -2.40 -2.46
N ASP A 100 -16.24 -3.41 -3.00
CA ASP A 100 -17.20 -4.22 -2.25
C ASP A 100 -16.48 -5.20 -1.30
N ILE A 101 -15.31 -5.74 -1.71
CA ILE A 101 -14.40 -6.48 -0.83
C ILE A 101 -13.92 -5.58 0.33
N VAL A 102 -13.51 -4.33 0.03
CA VAL A 102 -13.09 -3.38 1.07
C VAL A 102 -14.25 -3.04 2.00
N SER A 103 -15.48 -2.88 1.49
CA SER A 103 -16.69 -2.69 2.33
C SER A 103 -16.88 -3.79 3.36
N ASP A 104 -16.56 -5.02 3.01
CA ASP A 104 -16.68 -6.18 3.91
C ASP A 104 -15.67 -6.14 5.07
N LEU A 105 -14.62 -5.30 4.97
CA LEU A 105 -13.51 -5.20 5.94
C LEU A 105 -13.51 -3.89 6.73
N VAL A 106 -14.05 -2.79 6.18
CA VAL A 106 -14.03 -1.48 6.83
C VAL A 106 -15.43 -0.90 7.09
N GLY A 107 -16.46 -1.62 6.66
CA GLY A 107 -17.85 -1.22 6.75
C GLY A 107 -18.38 -0.58 5.45
N PRO A 108 -19.71 -0.35 5.36
CA PRO A 108 -20.39 0.00 4.12
C PRO A 108 -20.07 1.40 3.57
N ASN A 109 -19.52 2.28 4.41
CA ASN A 109 -19.22 3.66 4.06
C ASN A 109 -17.70 3.83 3.95
N LEU A 110 -17.17 3.93 2.73
CA LEU A 110 -15.73 3.99 2.52
C LEU A 110 -15.31 5.13 1.58
N LYS A 111 -14.13 5.64 1.84
CA LYS A 111 -13.48 6.73 1.11
C LYS A 111 -12.20 6.26 0.44
N PHE A 112 -11.88 6.88 -0.67
CA PHE A 112 -10.58 6.79 -1.29
C PHE A 112 -9.56 7.65 -0.54
N HIS A 113 -8.32 7.13 -0.39
CA HIS A 113 -7.22 7.88 0.20
C HIS A 113 -6.13 8.19 -0.84
N HIS A 114 -5.55 7.19 -1.47
CA HIS A 114 -4.55 7.36 -2.55
C HIS A 114 -4.34 6.05 -3.31
N SER A 115 -3.59 6.15 -4.41
CA SER A 115 -3.13 4.97 -5.15
C SER A 115 -1.65 5.06 -5.51
N LYS A 116 -1.03 3.90 -5.73
CA LYS A 116 0.37 3.77 -6.17
C LYS A 116 0.44 2.63 -7.18
N LEU A 117 1.26 2.78 -8.20
CA LEU A 117 1.66 1.68 -9.07
C LEU A 117 3.16 1.46 -8.86
N ASN A 118 3.49 0.45 -8.08
CA ASN A 118 4.88 0.11 -7.74
C ASN A 118 5.42 -0.93 -8.71
N PHE A 119 6.65 -0.72 -9.16
CA PHE A 119 7.33 -1.63 -10.07
C PHE A 119 8.49 -2.32 -9.36
N LYS A 120 8.68 -3.58 -9.70
CA LYS A 120 9.91 -4.33 -9.49
C LYS A 120 10.30 -4.93 -10.83
N TRP A 121 11.27 -4.32 -11.49
CA TRP A 121 11.74 -4.78 -12.79
C TRP A 121 12.56 -6.07 -12.67
N ALA A 122 12.61 -6.82 -13.76
CA ALA A 122 13.47 -8.02 -13.88
C ALA A 122 14.91 -7.71 -13.49
N ASN A 123 15.52 -8.60 -12.71
CA ASN A 123 16.91 -8.49 -12.26
C ASN A 123 17.19 -7.14 -11.58
N GLY A 124 16.29 -6.69 -10.73
CA GLY A 124 16.38 -5.38 -10.06
C GLY A 124 15.15 -5.11 -9.22
N GLY A 125 14.77 -3.82 -9.12
CA GLY A 125 13.70 -3.41 -8.23
C GLY A 125 14.18 -3.41 -6.77
N GLU A 126 13.97 -2.30 -6.10
CA GLU A 126 14.49 -2.12 -4.75
C GLU A 126 13.66 -2.89 -3.73
N GLU A 127 14.32 -3.30 -2.66
CA GLU A 127 13.67 -3.77 -1.45
C GLU A 127 12.80 -2.64 -0.86
N VAL A 128 11.70 -3.00 -0.23
CA VAL A 128 10.96 -2.11 0.66
C VAL A 128 11.05 -2.72 2.05
N LYS A 129 11.77 -2.05 2.96
CA LYS A 129 12.04 -2.52 4.32
C LYS A 129 10.76 -2.60 5.16
N TRP A 130 10.80 -3.33 6.27
CA TRP A 130 9.67 -3.50 7.18
C TRP A 130 9.15 -2.16 7.70
N HIS A 131 7.86 -1.90 7.50
CA HIS A 131 7.21 -0.66 7.90
C HIS A 131 5.71 -0.84 8.16
N TYR A 132 5.10 0.17 8.79
CA TYR A 132 3.66 0.35 8.87
C TYR A 132 3.23 1.46 7.91
N ASP A 133 2.16 1.24 7.18
CA ASP A 133 1.57 2.27 6.32
C ASP A 133 1.01 3.46 7.14
N ILE A 134 0.31 3.16 8.25
CA ILE A 134 -0.36 4.17 9.09
C ILE A 134 0.61 5.23 9.64
N SER A 135 1.88 4.89 9.78
CA SER A 135 2.90 5.81 10.29
C SER A 135 3.17 6.98 9.34
N PHE A 136 2.87 6.84 8.03
CA PHE A 136 3.02 7.92 7.04
C PHE A 136 1.81 8.86 6.99
N TRP A 137 0.63 8.36 7.32
CA TRP A 137 -0.65 9.08 7.19
C TRP A 137 -1.62 8.65 8.30
N PRO A 138 -1.31 8.99 9.57
CA PRO A 138 -2.10 8.59 10.72
C PRO A 138 -3.52 9.12 10.64
N HIS A 139 -4.46 8.26 11.06
CA HIS A 139 -5.89 8.53 11.11
C HIS A 139 -6.44 8.36 12.51
N THR A 140 -7.64 8.88 12.72
CA THR A 140 -8.36 8.78 14.01
C THR A 140 -8.65 7.34 14.44
N ASN A 141 -8.65 6.38 13.50
CA ASN A 141 -8.75 4.95 13.78
C ASN A 141 -7.92 4.13 12.79
N TYR A 142 -7.87 2.82 13.00
CA TYR A 142 -7.04 1.89 12.23
C TYR A 142 -7.85 1.08 11.21
N SER A 143 -8.96 1.64 10.70
CA SER A 143 -9.70 1.05 9.59
C SER A 143 -9.02 1.15 8.23
N PRO A 144 -8.12 2.14 7.93
CA PRO A 144 -7.47 2.19 6.64
C PRO A 144 -6.80 0.88 6.29
N LEU A 145 -6.93 0.47 5.03
CA LEU A 145 -6.25 -0.70 4.48
C LEU A 145 -5.70 -0.39 3.10
N THR A 146 -4.67 -1.13 2.71
CA THR A 146 -4.12 -1.10 1.37
C THR A 146 -4.45 -2.41 0.67
N ILE A 147 -5.01 -2.32 -0.54
CA ILE A 147 -5.33 -3.45 -1.41
C ILE A 147 -4.46 -3.38 -2.67
N GLY A 148 -3.65 -4.43 -2.87
CA GLY A 148 -2.77 -4.58 -4.02
C GLY A 148 -3.37 -5.53 -5.04
N THR A 149 -3.29 -5.17 -6.33
CA THR A 149 -3.74 -5.99 -7.45
C THR A 149 -2.53 -6.41 -8.26
N TYR A 150 -2.29 -7.72 -8.39
CA TYR A 150 -1.28 -8.26 -9.31
C TYR A 150 -1.79 -8.18 -10.73
N LEU A 151 -1.12 -7.37 -11.57
CA LEU A 151 -1.47 -7.25 -12.99
C LEU A 151 -0.97 -8.44 -13.82
N TYR A 152 0.06 -9.12 -13.36
CA TYR A 152 0.66 -10.33 -13.91
C TYR A 152 0.88 -11.34 -12.80
N ASP A 153 1.22 -12.58 -13.15
CA ASP A 153 1.61 -13.58 -12.16
C ASP A 153 2.81 -13.06 -11.33
N CYS A 154 2.79 -13.33 -10.05
CA CYS A 154 3.85 -12.95 -9.12
C CYS A 154 4.32 -14.19 -8.36
N GLY A 155 5.53 -14.67 -8.69
CA GLY A 155 6.22 -15.75 -7.96
C GLY A 155 6.99 -15.23 -6.75
N MET A 156 7.58 -16.15 -6.00
CA MET A 156 8.38 -15.82 -4.81
C MET A 156 9.63 -15.01 -5.14
N GLU A 157 10.26 -15.31 -6.28
CA GLU A 157 11.47 -14.65 -6.78
C GLU A 157 11.25 -13.23 -7.30
N GLN A 158 9.97 -12.85 -7.52
CA GLN A 158 9.60 -11.50 -7.98
C GLN A 158 9.41 -10.49 -6.85
N GLY A 159 9.75 -10.86 -5.61
CA GLY A 159 9.61 -10.01 -4.43
C GLY A 159 8.13 -9.69 -4.11
N PRO A 160 7.28 -10.71 -3.89
CA PRO A 160 5.89 -10.50 -3.49
C PRO A 160 5.80 -9.71 -2.18
N LEU A 161 4.60 -9.23 -1.86
CA LEU A 161 4.33 -8.63 -0.56
C LEU A 161 4.56 -9.68 0.54
N GLY A 162 5.39 -9.33 1.52
CA GLY A 162 5.55 -10.08 2.77
C GLY A 162 4.88 -9.34 3.91
N VAL A 163 4.16 -10.03 4.76
CA VAL A 163 3.47 -9.49 5.94
C VAL A 163 3.87 -10.27 7.19
N LEU A 164 3.92 -9.60 8.33
CA LEU A 164 4.06 -10.26 9.61
C LEU A 164 2.66 -10.43 10.22
N PRO A 165 2.10 -11.67 10.27
CA PRO A 165 0.78 -11.91 10.85
C PRO A 165 0.66 -11.36 12.26
N LYS A 166 -0.52 -10.83 12.62
CA LYS A 166 -0.84 -10.24 13.93
C LYS A 166 -0.04 -9.02 14.35
N SER A 167 0.85 -8.53 13.49
CA SER A 167 1.65 -7.33 13.79
C SER A 167 0.80 -6.05 13.94
N HIS A 168 -0.40 -6.01 13.35
CA HIS A 168 -1.37 -4.94 13.54
C HIS A 168 -1.90 -4.84 14.99
N LEU A 169 -1.73 -5.88 15.80
CA LEU A 169 -2.12 -5.94 17.21
C LEU A 169 -1.00 -5.49 18.16
N ILE A 170 0.23 -5.30 17.65
CA ILE A 170 1.36 -4.84 18.48
C ILE A 170 1.03 -3.47 19.08
N ASP A 171 1.13 -3.37 20.42
CA ASP A 171 0.87 -2.14 21.15
C ASP A 171 1.88 -2.00 22.30
N PRO A 172 2.59 -0.85 22.41
CA PRO A 172 2.60 0.26 21.46
C PRO A 172 3.19 -0.14 20.10
N MET A 173 2.79 0.60 19.05
CA MET A 173 3.41 0.44 17.73
C MET A 173 4.90 0.77 17.78
N LEU A 174 5.69 0.03 17.00
CA LEU A 174 7.11 0.32 16.83
C LEU A 174 7.31 1.61 16.03
N SER A 175 8.36 2.36 16.38
CA SER A 175 8.67 3.63 15.74
C SER A 175 9.31 3.44 14.37
N GLN A 176 9.07 4.37 13.46
CA GLN A 176 9.81 4.54 12.20
C GLN A 176 10.72 5.79 12.24
N TYR A 177 11.02 6.25 13.45
CA TYR A 177 12.10 7.19 13.73
C TYR A 177 13.32 6.42 14.26
N ASP A 178 14.51 6.85 13.88
CA ASP A 178 15.75 6.33 14.44
C ASP A 178 16.00 6.83 15.87
N ALA A 179 17.12 6.42 16.48
CA ALA A 179 17.47 6.81 17.83
C ALA A 179 17.78 8.31 17.98
N ASP A 180 18.13 8.98 16.89
CA ASP A 180 18.43 10.41 16.84
C ASP A 180 17.18 11.25 16.53
N GLY A 181 16.02 10.59 16.35
CA GLY A 181 14.73 11.23 16.06
C GLY A 181 14.53 11.59 14.59
N HIS A 182 15.30 11.03 13.67
CA HIS A 182 15.09 11.21 12.23
C HIS A 182 14.09 10.18 11.70
N TRP A 183 13.25 10.61 10.79
CA TRP A 183 12.29 9.75 10.12
C TRP A 183 12.99 8.89 9.04
N THR A 184 12.90 7.57 9.18
CA THR A 184 13.51 6.61 8.24
C THR A 184 12.49 5.94 7.32
N GLY A 185 11.21 5.96 7.69
CA GLY A 185 10.15 5.29 6.93
C GLY A 185 10.19 3.76 7.02
N CYS A 186 10.97 3.19 7.94
CA CYS A 186 11.02 1.75 8.21
C CYS A 186 11.38 1.49 9.69
N LEU A 187 11.28 0.25 10.10
CA LEU A 187 11.74 -0.19 11.43
C LEU A 187 13.25 -0.19 11.50
N SER A 188 13.79 0.13 12.67
CA SER A 188 15.23 -0.03 12.97
C SER A 188 15.64 -1.51 12.95
N ALA A 189 16.92 -1.78 12.72
CA ALA A 189 17.46 -3.13 12.82
C ALA A 189 17.25 -3.73 14.24
N ALA A 190 17.33 -2.89 15.29
CA ALA A 190 17.08 -3.30 16.66
C ALA A 190 15.61 -3.72 16.89
N ASP A 191 14.65 -3.00 16.33
CA ASP A 191 13.24 -3.38 16.41
C ASP A 191 12.93 -4.63 15.59
N CYS A 192 13.51 -4.76 14.40
CA CYS A 192 13.43 -5.98 13.60
C CYS A 192 13.97 -7.21 14.35
N ALA A 193 15.06 -7.07 15.08
CA ALA A 193 15.64 -8.17 15.88
C ALA A 193 14.75 -8.62 17.06
N ARG A 194 13.81 -7.79 17.50
CA ARG A 194 12.82 -8.13 18.54
C ARG A 194 11.60 -8.87 18.01
N LEU A 195 11.44 -8.92 16.69
CA LEU A 195 10.32 -9.57 16.01
C LEU A 195 10.72 -10.95 15.51
N ASP A 196 9.78 -11.88 15.53
CA ASP A 196 9.96 -13.20 14.90
C ASP A 196 9.65 -13.10 13.40
N LEU A 197 10.56 -12.50 12.63
CA LEU A 197 10.39 -12.31 11.20
C LEU A 197 10.41 -13.62 10.41
N ALA A 198 10.81 -14.74 11.01
CA ALA A 198 10.69 -16.07 10.40
C ALA A 198 9.23 -16.50 10.22
N LYS A 199 8.30 -15.86 10.95
CA LYS A 199 6.85 -16.04 10.77
C LYS A 199 6.23 -15.21 9.66
N ALA A 200 7.02 -14.42 8.95
CA ALA A 200 6.51 -13.64 7.84
C ALA A 200 5.89 -14.54 6.77
N VAL A 201 4.74 -14.12 6.27
CA VAL A 201 4.01 -14.80 5.20
C VAL A 201 4.16 -13.96 3.93
N PHE A 202 4.63 -14.58 2.86
CA PHE A 202 4.69 -13.96 1.55
C PHE A 202 3.42 -14.27 0.77
N LEU A 203 2.97 -13.32 -0.03
CA LEU A 203 1.70 -13.36 -0.74
C LEU A 203 1.93 -13.37 -2.26
N PRO A 204 2.56 -14.43 -2.83
CA PRO A 204 2.60 -14.61 -4.29
C PRO A 204 1.20 -14.91 -4.80
N GLY A 205 0.98 -14.79 -6.11
CA GLY A 205 -0.31 -15.18 -6.68
C GLY A 205 -0.37 -14.96 -8.18
N PRO A 206 -1.30 -15.63 -8.86
CA PRO A 206 -1.55 -15.41 -10.27
C PRO A 206 -2.13 -14.00 -10.54
N ALA A 207 -2.07 -13.57 -11.80
CA ALA A 207 -2.70 -12.33 -12.24
C ALA A 207 -4.16 -12.24 -11.77
N GLY A 208 -4.59 -11.06 -11.36
CA GLY A 208 -5.92 -10.83 -10.78
C GLY A 208 -6.04 -11.18 -9.29
N SER A 209 -4.97 -11.64 -8.66
CA SER A 209 -4.97 -11.82 -7.21
C SER A 209 -4.88 -10.47 -6.48
N LEU A 210 -5.54 -10.42 -5.33
CA LEU A 210 -5.56 -9.27 -4.44
C LEU A 210 -4.80 -9.59 -3.15
N THR A 211 -3.86 -8.73 -2.79
CA THR A 211 -3.25 -8.70 -1.46
C THR A 211 -3.90 -7.58 -0.65
N ILE A 212 -4.33 -7.86 0.57
CA ILE A 212 -4.99 -6.87 1.43
C ILE A 212 -4.25 -6.86 2.76
N HIS A 213 -3.88 -5.68 3.25
CA HIS A 213 -3.30 -5.55 4.58
C HIS A 213 -3.83 -4.32 5.33
N ASN A 214 -4.02 -4.50 6.62
CA ASN A 214 -4.39 -3.41 7.52
C ASN A 214 -3.25 -2.39 7.60
N CYS A 215 -3.57 -1.12 7.76
CA CYS A 215 -2.60 -0.03 7.86
C CYS A 215 -1.56 -0.20 8.99
N ARG A 216 -1.86 -1.02 10.00
CA ARG A 216 -0.96 -1.39 11.10
C ARG A 216 -0.26 -2.73 10.88
N THR A 217 -0.48 -3.42 9.79
CA THR A 217 0.26 -4.66 9.49
C THR A 217 1.67 -4.32 9.03
N LEU A 218 2.67 -4.82 9.75
CA LEU A 218 4.06 -4.78 9.30
C LEU A 218 4.18 -5.52 7.99
N HIS A 219 4.75 -4.85 6.99
CA HIS A 219 4.93 -5.44 5.68
C HIS A 219 6.25 -5.02 5.03
N TYR A 220 6.65 -5.80 4.06
CA TYR A 220 7.96 -5.78 3.44
C TYR A 220 7.85 -6.31 2.00
N SER A 221 8.82 -6.04 1.16
CA SER A 221 8.99 -6.80 -0.08
C SER A 221 10.45 -6.86 -0.51
N ALA A 222 10.95 -8.09 -0.76
CA ALA A 222 12.30 -8.35 -1.23
C ALA A 222 12.54 -7.73 -2.62
N ARG A 223 13.79 -7.71 -3.05
CA ARG A 223 14.17 -7.40 -4.43
C ARG A 223 13.54 -8.42 -5.39
N ASN A 224 13.48 -8.07 -6.65
CA ASN A 224 13.09 -8.98 -7.71
C ASN A 224 14.34 -9.58 -8.37
N ASP A 225 14.60 -10.84 -8.10
CA ASP A 225 15.75 -11.57 -8.64
C ASP A 225 15.39 -12.43 -9.87
N SER A 226 14.15 -12.30 -10.38
CA SER A 226 13.66 -13.01 -11.56
C SER A 226 13.86 -12.24 -12.85
N ASP A 227 13.66 -12.92 -13.97
CA ASP A 227 13.65 -12.33 -15.32
C ASP A 227 12.31 -11.65 -15.69
N LEU A 228 11.34 -11.62 -14.79
CA LEU A 228 10.01 -11.07 -15.02
C LEU A 228 9.78 -9.83 -14.16
N GLY A 229 9.19 -8.79 -14.74
CA GLY A 229 8.79 -7.60 -13.99
C GLY A 229 7.52 -7.84 -13.14
N ARG A 230 7.39 -7.12 -12.02
CA ARG A 230 6.22 -7.18 -11.14
C ARG A 230 5.64 -5.78 -10.91
N PRO A 231 4.76 -5.26 -11.79
CA PRO A 231 3.93 -4.11 -11.47
C PRO A 231 2.83 -4.52 -10.48
N LEU A 232 2.64 -3.72 -9.43
CA LEU A 232 1.62 -3.91 -8.40
C LEU A 232 0.82 -2.62 -8.23
N LEU A 233 -0.45 -2.67 -8.56
CA LEU A 233 -1.37 -1.56 -8.33
C LEU A 233 -1.87 -1.61 -6.90
N LEU A 234 -1.62 -0.56 -6.14
CA LEU A 234 -2.02 -0.41 -4.74
C LEU A 234 -3.07 0.70 -4.63
N ASN A 235 -4.20 0.40 -4.00
CA ASN A 235 -5.21 1.38 -3.63
C ASN A 235 -5.38 1.38 -2.11
N THR A 236 -5.35 2.56 -1.49
CA THR A 236 -5.62 2.71 -0.07
C THR A 236 -7.00 3.33 0.11
N LEU A 237 -7.84 2.65 0.87
CA LEU A 237 -9.19 3.08 1.21
C LEU A 237 -9.36 3.09 2.73
N THR A 238 -10.30 3.92 3.20
CA THR A 238 -10.58 4.09 4.63
C THR A 238 -12.06 4.02 4.89
N SER A 239 -12.48 3.69 6.10
CA SER A 239 -13.88 3.92 6.50
C SER A 239 -14.21 5.42 6.45
N ALA A 240 -15.46 5.75 6.25
CA ALA A 240 -15.92 7.15 6.19
C ALA A 240 -15.65 7.91 7.50
N ASP A 241 -15.58 7.23 8.64
CA ASP A 241 -15.39 7.79 9.99
C ASP A 241 -13.91 7.89 10.41
N ALA A 242 -12.97 7.43 9.58
CA ALA A 242 -11.53 7.63 9.78
C ALA A 242 -11.09 8.98 9.22
N MET A 243 -10.62 9.88 10.06
CA MET A 243 -10.17 11.21 9.65
C MET A 243 -8.65 11.32 9.78
N PRO A 244 -7.94 11.92 8.81
CA PRO A 244 -6.49 12.08 8.88
C PRO A 244 -6.10 13.08 9.96
N TYR A 245 -5.02 12.79 10.70
CA TYR A 245 -4.40 13.74 11.65
C TYR A 245 -3.39 14.67 10.96
N THR A 246 -2.85 14.27 9.82
CA THR A 246 -1.80 14.98 9.11
C THR A 246 -2.15 15.17 7.63
N VAL A 247 -1.39 15.98 6.95
CA VAL A 247 -1.49 16.12 5.48
C VAL A 247 -1.14 14.77 4.84
N ASN A 248 -1.92 14.36 3.83
CA ASN A 248 -1.64 13.17 3.04
C ASN A 248 -0.35 13.42 2.21
N PRO A 249 0.74 12.60 2.38
CA PRO A 249 2.01 12.82 1.69
C PRO A 249 1.90 12.70 0.16
N ILE A 250 0.92 11.96 -0.34
CA ILE A 250 0.68 11.75 -1.77
C ILE A 250 -0.77 12.07 -2.13
N LYS A 251 -1.25 13.23 -1.67
CA LYS A 251 -2.64 13.67 -1.79
C LYS A 251 -3.11 13.73 -3.25
N PRO A 252 -4.07 12.85 -3.67
CA PRO A 252 -4.70 12.93 -4.97
C PRO A 252 -5.85 13.96 -5.00
N LYS A 253 -6.33 14.30 -6.21
CA LYS A 253 -7.54 15.10 -6.39
C LYS A 253 -8.79 14.43 -5.81
N HIS A 254 -8.80 13.09 -5.81
CA HIS A 254 -9.89 12.26 -5.30
C HIS A 254 -9.75 11.93 -3.81
N ASP A 255 -8.80 12.53 -3.08
CA ASP A 255 -8.66 12.32 -1.64
C ASP A 255 -9.99 12.57 -0.91
N GLN A 256 -10.38 11.64 -0.02
CA GLN A 256 -11.65 11.65 0.72
C GLN A 256 -12.91 11.48 -0.14
N PHE A 257 -12.81 11.12 -1.43
CA PHE A 257 -13.97 10.81 -2.26
C PHE A 257 -14.69 9.57 -1.72
N MET A 258 -16.01 9.67 -1.60
CA MET A 258 -16.85 8.54 -1.17
C MET A 258 -16.96 7.50 -2.29
N VAL A 259 -16.35 6.34 -2.10
CA VAL A 259 -16.38 5.22 -3.06
C VAL A 259 -17.64 4.37 -2.87
N ARG A 260 -18.08 4.21 -1.61
CA ARG A 260 -19.34 3.53 -1.26
C ARG A 260 -20.01 4.23 -0.08
N GLY A 261 -21.32 4.14 -0.02
CA GLY A 261 -22.12 4.61 1.09
C GLY A 261 -22.15 6.13 1.26
N GLU A 262 -22.26 6.57 2.50
CA GLU A 262 -22.48 7.97 2.87
C GLU A 262 -21.34 8.52 3.74
N ARG A 263 -21.20 9.85 3.69
CA ARG A 263 -20.21 10.56 4.53
C ARG A 263 -20.58 10.42 6.00
N ALA A 264 -19.60 10.10 6.83
CA ALA A 264 -19.78 10.05 8.28
C ALA A 264 -20.06 11.45 8.85
N ARG A 265 -20.94 11.51 9.86
CA ARG A 265 -21.20 12.73 10.66
C ARG A 265 -20.27 12.86 11.85
N PHE A 266 -19.71 11.74 12.32
CA PHE A 266 -18.81 11.67 13.48
C PHE A 266 -17.58 10.88 13.08
N ALA A 267 -16.41 11.34 13.53
CA ALA A 267 -15.19 10.55 13.47
C ALA A 267 -15.19 9.51 14.59
N HIS A 268 -14.72 8.32 14.31
CA HIS A 268 -14.40 7.33 15.33
C HIS A 268 -12.93 7.46 15.71
N HIS A 269 -12.64 7.57 17.00
CA HIS A 269 -11.27 7.70 17.51
C HIS A 269 -10.84 6.42 18.23
N ASP A 270 -9.68 5.90 17.86
CA ASP A 270 -8.97 4.91 18.66
C ASP A 270 -8.39 5.63 19.89
N PRO A 271 -8.55 5.10 21.12
CA PRO A 271 -8.11 5.77 22.34
C PRO A 271 -6.60 5.78 22.56
N ARG A 272 -5.84 5.01 21.77
CA ARG A 272 -4.38 4.89 21.91
C ARG A 272 -3.66 6.11 21.34
N PRO A 273 -2.50 6.49 21.92
CA PRO A 273 -1.65 7.52 21.32
C PRO A 273 -1.24 7.15 19.88
N CYS A 274 -1.21 8.16 19.02
CA CYS A 274 -0.77 8.01 17.64
C CYS A 274 0.54 8.77 17.42
N LEU A 275 1.59 8.10 16.94
CA LEU A 275 2.85 8.73 16.57
C LEU A 275 2.63 9.57 15.31
N ILE A 276 3.08 10.82 15.33
CA ILE A 276 2.94 11.76 14.22
C ILE A 276 4.21 11.73 13.35
N PRO A 277 4.09 11.57 12.03
CA PRO A 277 5.21 11.66 11.10
C PRO A 277 5.70 13.10 10.94
N PRO A 278 6.79 13.34 10.16
CA PRO A 278 7.18 14.68 9.75
C PRO A 278 6.05 15.45 9.05
N ASP A 279 6.17 16.77 9.02
CA ASP A 279 5.23 17.64 8.31
C ASP A 279 5.39 17.51 6.80
N TRP A 280 4.48 16.75 6.17
CA TRP A 280 4.47 16.53 4.73
C TRP A 280 4.03 17.75 3.90
N SER A 281 3.60 18.84 4.51
CA SER A 281 3.23 20.07 3.80
C SER A 281 4.41 20.70 3.05
N LYS A 282 5.64 20.35 3.46
CA LYS A 282 6.88 20.79 2.83
C LYS A 282 7.35 19.89 1.68
N GLY A 283 6.63 18.82 1.40
CA GLY A 283 6.95 17.83 0.38
C GLY A 283 7.26 16.45 0.97
N TYR A 284 7.03 15.44 0.17
CA TYR A 284 7.36 14.05 0.42
C TYR A 284 7.94 13.48 -0.87
N SER A 285 9.09 12.82 -0.80
CA SER A 285 9.70 12.20 -1.97
C SER A 285 9.09 10.83 -2.25
N SER A 286 9.67 9.78 -1.70
CA SER A 286 9.12 8.43 -1.73
C SER A 286 9.72 7.59 -0.61
N ILE A 287 9.08 6.48 -0.29
CA ILE A 287 9.64 5.52 0.68
C ILE A 287 10.99 4.97 0.21
N PHE A 288 11.18 4.81 -1.09
CA PHE A 288 12.45 4.34 -1.66
C PHE A 288 13.58 5.35 -1.40
N ALA A 289 13.34 6.64 -1.67
CA ALA A 289 14.33 7.68 -1.41
C ALA A 289 14.69 7.76 0.09
N LEU A 290 13.70 7.73 0.98
CA LEU A 290 13.90 7.77 2.42
C LEU A 290 14.74 6.60 2.92
N GLN A 291 14.42 5.37 2.48
CA GLN A 291 15.12 4.17 2.92
C GLN A 291 16.54 4.06 2.35
N GLN A 292 16.83 4.66 1.18
CA GLN A 292 18.18 4.75 0.62
C GLN A 292 19.04 5.80 1.32
N GLU A 293 18.49 6.94 1.69
CA GLU A 293 19.19 7.95 2.47
C GLU A 293 19.67 7.36 3.81
N GLU A 294 18.88 6.50 4.43
CA GLU A 294 19.28 5.77 5.65
C GLU A 294 20.49 4.87 5.40
N GLU A 295 20.53 4.13 4.28
CA GLU A 295 21.68 3.26 3.94
C GLU A 295 22.98 4.05 3.75
N VAL A 296 22.90 5.18 3.05
CA VAL A 296 24.08 6.05 2.84
C VAL A 296 24.59 6.60 4.17
N GLN A 297 23.68 7.01 5.08
CA GLN A 297 24.06 7.50 6.41
C GLN A 297 24.61 6.39 7.31
N ALA A 298 24.10 5.17 7.22
CA ALA A 298 24.58 4.01 7.99
C ALA A 298 25.99 3.56 7.55
N VAL A 299 26.31 3.69 6.27
CA VAL A 299 27.67 3.37 5.73
C VAL A 299 28.68 4.48 6.05
N ALA A 300 28.23 5.70 6.27
CA ALA A 300 29.06 6.87 6.57
C ALA A 300 29.40 7.01 8.07
N ARG A 301 28.77 6.23 8.94
CA ARG A 301 29.04 6.13 10.40
C ARG A 301 29.89 4.90 10.71
#